data_c0e6bdf8c543ee11f5d713ae833b27d6
#
_entry.id   c0e6bdf8c543ee11f5d713ae833b27d6
#
_cell.length_a   1.000
_cell.length_b   1.000
_cell.length_c   1.000
_cell.angle_alpha   90.00
_cell.angle_beta   90.00
_cell.angle_gamma   90.00
#
_symmetry.space_group_name_H-M   'P 1'
#
loop_
_entity.id
_entity.type
_entity.pdbx_description
1 polymer ?
#
loop_
_entity_poly.entity_id
_entity_poly.type
_entity_poly.pdbx_seq_one_letter_code
_entity_poly.pdbx_strand_id
1 'polypeptide(L)'
;MIQKRTLWVAIPFVMMAAVMTGCSDDSDAPYTTDPVVLELTRSEKELVNQSNEFAFNLFRKIIPVPNSWSDPMPQNAIISPLSITYALGMLNNGAAGETQEQINKVLGFGNYGTDSINAFCVKMMRTAPQLDPQTKVMIANNIYLNKSYKLIPEFVQKAKTFYDATPETRDFADGKTENVINQWASDHTERMIQKVFKDGQFMPDAVSYLLNAIYFKGMWASPFEVQNTKDELFGTTTTMPMMHQTNTFGYTETTDCQVLQMPYGNGSFAMTIFLPKDYNPFQEIPTAEEWQQVNRAIRTTMVDVKLPRFETTTDTYLNYVMSEMGMPDAFDSEKANFSNFCYTPTYIGLMKQVAKIKLDEKGTEAAAVTVIDMNLTAIEPTPSQIVEFHANRPFLYVISEQQSGAVFFIGKYVGE
;
A
#
# COMPACT_ATOMS: atom_id res chain seq x y z
N MET A 1 -52.27 64.23 -45.31
CA MET A 1 -51.33 63.62 -46.26
C MET A 1 -50.00 63.49 -45.59
N ILE A 2 -49.72 62.36 -45.07
CA ILE A 2 -48.54 62.06 -44.26
C ILE A 2 -47.69 61.08 -45.04
N GLN A 3 -46.49 61.50 -45.47
CA GLN A 3 -45.52 60.78 -46.22
C GLN A 3 -44.75 59.85 -45.27
N LYS A 4 -44.83 58.54 -45.47
CA LYS A 4 -44.01 57.54 -44.78
C LYS A 4 -42.64 57.49 -45.42
N ARG A 5 -41.57 57.81 -44.68
CA ARG A 5 -40.19 57.57 -45.04
C ARG A 5 -39.81 56.16 -44.59
N THR A 6 -39.45 55.33 -45.56
CA THR A 6 -38.89 53.96 -45.34
C THR A 6 -37.38 54.08 -45.09
N LEU A 7 -36.94 53.65 -43.90
CA LEU A 7 -35.53 53.62 -43.57
C LEU A 7 -35.01 52.21 -43.97
N TRP A 8 -33.99 52.15 -44.80
CA TRP A 8 -33.27 50.99 -45.15
C TRP A 8 -32.13 50.77 -44.12
N VAL A 9 -32.20 49.70 -43.36
CA VAL A 9 -31.13 49.28 -42.48
C VAL A 9 -30.30 48.26 -43.22
N ALA A 10 -29.05 48.56 -43.53
CA ALA A 10 -28.07 47.65 -44.09
C ALA A 10 -27.54 46.80 -42.99
N ILE A 11 -27.75 45.48 -43.10
CA ILE A 11 -27.17 44.47 -42.21
C ILE A 11 -25.79 44.07 -42.81
N PRO A 12 -24.66 44.20 -42.07
CA PRO A 12 -23.42 43.68 -42.55
C PRO A 12 -23.39 42.16 -42.35
N PHE A 13 -23.13 41.42 -43.41
CA PHE A 13 -22.89 40.00 -43.46
C PHE A 13 -21.52 39.71 -42.80
N VAL A 14 -21.55 39.24 -41.55
CA VAL A 14 -20.33 38.74 -40.89
C VAL A 14 -20.12 37.30 -41.35
N MET A 15 -19.09 37.07 -42.17
CA MET A 15 -18.57 35.74 -42.50
C MET A 15 -18.01 35.09 -41.25
N MET A 16 -18.72 34.14 -40.68
CA MET A 16 -18.29 33.32 -39.56
C MET A 16 -17.38 32.23 -40.14
N ALA A 17 -16.05 32.41 -40.06
CA ALA A 17 -15.10 31.37 -40.30
C ALA A 17 -15.23 30.35 -39.18
N ALA A 18 -15.72 29.14 -39.50
CA ALA A 18 -15.71 28.00 -38.57
C ALA A 18 -14.28 27.56 -38.38
N VAL A 19 -13.69 27.96 -37.26
CA VAL A 19 -12.45 27.34 -36.76
C VAL A 19 -12.87 26.02 -36.15
N MET A 20 -12.51 24.92 -36.80
CA MET A 20 -12.56 23.59 -36.22
C MET A 20 -11.49 23.56 -35.12
N THR A 21 -11.87 23.85 -33.88
CA THR A 21 -11.07 23.52 -32.71
C THR A 21 -11.26 22.04 -32.45
N GLY A 22 -10.24 21.26 -32.85
CA GLY A 22 -10.11 19.88 -32.36
C GLY A 22 -10.02 19.95 -30.84
N CYS A 23 -10.92 19.25 -30.16
CA CYS A 23 -10.74 18.93 -28.74
C CYS A 23 -9.57 17.95 -28.66
N SER A 24 -8.37 18.47 -28.36
CA SER A 24 -7.37 17.68 -27.68
C SER A 24 -7.70 17.77 -26.19
N ASP A 25 -8.14 16.68 -25.62
CA ASP A 25 -8.17 16.50 -24.15
C ASP A 25 -6.71 16.37 -23.67
N ASP A 26 -5.94 17.45 -23.76
CA ASP A 26 -4.68 17.60 -23.06
C ASP A 26 -4.97 18.35 -21.76
N SER A 27 -5.31 17.58 -20.73
CA SER A 27 -5.25 18.04 -19.35
C SER A 27 -3.80 17.98 -18.84
N ASP A 28 -2.88 18.66 -19.56
CA ASP A 28 -1.53 18.94 -19.08
C ASP A 28 -1.61 20.14 -18.10
N ALA A 29 -2.25 19.94 -16.94
CA ALA A 29 -1.99 20.80 -15.80
C ALA A 29 -0.52 20.56 -15.37
N PRO A 30 0.30 21.61 -15.20
CA PRO A 30 1.66 21.44 -14.69
C PRO A 30 1.55 20.77 -13.31
N TYR A 31 2.08 19.56 -13.20
CA TYR A 31 2.15 18.87 -11.91
C TYR A 31 2.95 19.73 -10.94
N THR A 32 2.36 20.03 -9.78
CA THR A 32 3.11 20.67 -8.71
C THR A 32 4.16 19.67 -8.25
N THR A 33 5.42 20.02 -8.40
CA THR A 33 6.58 19.19 -8.03
C THR A 33 6.79 19.10 -6.52
N ASP A 34 6.12 19.97 -5.76
CA ASP A 34 6.27 19.99 -4.31
C ASP A 34 5.36 18.96 -3.65
N PRO A 35 5.91 18.12 -2.74
CA PRO A 35 5.10 17.17 -1.97
C PRO A 35 4.00 17.87 -1.19
N VAL A 36 2.78 17.32 -1.24
CA VAL A 36 1.68 17.76 -0.38
C VAL A 36 2.00 17.38 1.06
N VAL A 37 1.83 18.31 2.00
CA VAL A 37 2.19 18.09 3.41
C VAL A 37 1.08 17.32 4.13
N LEU A 38 1.43 16.16 4.69
CA LEU A 38 0.57 15.44 5.61
C LEU A 38 0.72 16.02 7.03
N GLU A 39 -0.14 16.97 7.38
CA GLU A 39 -0.13 17.58 8.71
C GLU A 39 -0.66 16.61 9.77
N LEU A 40 0.22 16.08 10.61
CA LEU A 40 -0.14 15.23 11.75
C LEU A 40 0.08 15.96 13.08
N THR A 41 -0.90 15.86 13.97
CA THR A 41 -0.78 16.25 15.37
C THR A 41 0.25 15.36 16.09
N ARG A 42 0.66 15.74 17.31
CA ARG A 42 1.59 14.92 18.10
C ARG A 42 1.02 13.53 18.39
N SER A 43 -0.26 13.43 18.72
CA SER A 43 -0.93 12.14 18.99
C SER A 43 -1.05 11.28 17.74
N GLU A 44 -1.29 11.87 16.56
CA GLU A 44 -1.33 11.13 15.30
C GLU A 44 0.06 10.62 14.88
N LYS A 45 1.13 11.39 15.15
CA LYS A 45 2.52 10.92 14.97
C LYS A 45 2.84 9.73 15.87
N GLU A 46 2.33 9.75 17.10
CA GLU A 46 2.46 8.61 17.99
C GLU A 46 1.71 7.38 17.47
N LEU A 47 0.49 7.55 16.95
CA LEU A 47 -0.27 6.46 16.30
C LEU A 47 0.45 5.91 15.07
N VAL A 48 1.14 6.75 14.27
CA VAL A 48 2.03 6.28 13.18
C VAL A 48 3.15 5.41 13.73
N ASN A 49 3.82 5.82 14.80
CA ASN A 49 4.90 5.05 15.41
C ASN A 49 4.39 3.68 15.90
N GLN A 50 3.25 3.64 16.57
CA GLN A 50 2.62 2.40 17.03
C GLN A 50 2.22 1.51 15.84
N SER A 51 1.66 2.10 14.78
CA SER A 51 1.34 1.39 13.54
C SER A 51 2.59 0.80 12.87
N ASN A 52 3.71 1.52 12.89
CA ASN A 52 4.98 1.01 12.37
C ASN A 52 5.54 -0.13 13.24
N GLU A 53 5.41 -0.03 14.56
CA GLU A 53 5.80 -1.13 15.46
C GLU A 53 4.98 -2.40 15.19
N PHE A 54 3.66 -2.25 15.08
CA PHE A 54 2.78 -3.32 14.63
C PHE A 54 3.22 -3.88 13.28
N ALA A 55 3.55 -3.02 12.31
CA ALA A 55 3.95 -3.38 10.97
C ALA A 55 5.16 -4.33 10.94
N PHE A 56 6.24 -3.96 11.60
CA PHE A 56 7.45 -4.78 11.63
C PHE A 56 7.28 -6.05 12.46
N ASN A 57 6.52 -5.99 13.57
CA ASN A 57 6.21 -7.16 14.38
C ASN A 57 5.37 -8.18 13.58
N LEU A 58 4.36 -7.70 12.86
CA LEU A 58 3.53 -8.52 12.00
C LEU A 58 4.35 -9.20 10.90
N PHE A 59 5.20 -8.43 10.21
CA PHE A 59 6.00 -8.97 9.11
C PHE A 59 6.95 -10.07 9.58
N ARG A 60 7.59 -9.90 10.77
CA ARG A 60 8.42 -10.96 11.39
C ARG A 60 7.64 -12.24 11.70
N LYS A 61 6.36 -12.13 12.07
CA LYS A 61 5.51 -13.28 12.34
C LYS A 61 5.06 -14.00 11.07
N ILE A 62 4.79 -13.25 10.00
CA ILE A 62 4.35 -13.81 8.72
C ILE A 62 5.54 -14.43 7.96
N ILE A 63 6.70 -13.77 8.00
CA ILE A 63 7.91 -14.19 7.28
C ILE A 63 9.01 -14.45 8.31
N PRO A 64 9.00 -15.61 8.96
CA PRO A 64 10.02 -15.95 9.93
C PRO A 64 11.40 -16.00 9.26
N VAL A 65 12.40 -15.46 9.95
CA VAL A 65 13.79 -15.60 9.54
C VAL A 65 14.24 -17.02 9.90
N PRO A 66 14.74 -17.80 8.94
CA PRO A 66 15.28 -19.13 9.25
C PRO A 66 16.43 -19.04 10.26
N ASN A 67 16.51 -20.01 11.17
CA ASN A 67 17.59 -20.08 12.16
C ASN A 67 18.79 -20.91 11.65
N SER A 68 18.58 -21.67 10.58
CA SER A 68 19.58 -22.54 10.00
C SER A 68 19.30 -22.84 8.53
N TRP A 69 20.29 -23.36 7.82
CA TRP A 69 20.15 -23.81 6.43
C TRP A 69 19.21 -25.02 6.24
N SER A 70 18.82 -25.68 7.33
CA SER A 70 17.85 -26.78 7.30
C SER A 70 16.40 -26.31 7.41
N ASP A 71 16.18 -25.04 7.78
CA ASP A 71 14.85 -24.47 7.84
C ASP A 71 14.32 -24.14 6.43
N PRO A 72 13.00 -24.04 6.24
CA PRO A 72 12.44 -23.59 4.97
C PRO A 72 13.02 -22.22 4.57
N MET A 73 13.51 -22.14 3.33
CA MET A 73 14.05 -20.88 2.82
C MET A 73 12.95 -19.83 2.69
N PRO A 74 13.27 -18.54 2.94
CA PRO A 74 12.33 -17.46 2.74
C PRO A 74 11.80 -17.45 1.31
N GLN A 75 10.54 -17.08 1.17
CA GLN A 75 9.87 -16.86 -0.12
C GLN A 75 9.69 -15.37 -0.36
N ASN A 76 9.42 -15.02 -1.62
CA ASN A 76 8.96 -13.68 -1.97
C ASN A 76 7.68 -13.37 -1.21
N ALA A 77 7.63 -12.21 -0.57
CA ALA A 77 6.47 -11.80 0.21
C ALA A 77 6.26 -10.29 0.18
N ILE A 78 5.01 -9.89 0.28
CA ILE A 78 4.60 -8.52 0.50
C ILE A 78 3.37 -8.50 1.40
N ILE A 79 3.32 -7.59 2.35
CA ILE A 79 2.14 -7.28 3.14
C ILE A 79 1.92 -5.77 3.20
N SER A 80 0.69 -5.37 3.52
CA SER A 80 0.38 -4.00 3.91
C SER A 80 -0.11 -3.96 5.36
N PRO A 81 0.77 -3.65 6.29
CA PRO A 81 0.39 -3.58 7.69
C PRO A 81 -0.62 -2.47 7.97
N LEU A 82 -0.47 -1.32 7.33
CA LEU A 82 -1.39 -0.18 7.51
C LEU A 82 -2.82 -0.53 7.09
N SER A 83 -2.96 -1.29 6.02
CA SER A 83 -4.26 -1.79 5.57
C SER A 83 -4.90 -2.76 6.59
N ILE A 84 -4.08 -3.60 7.25
CA ILE A 84 -4.53 -4.46 8.35
C ILE A 84 -4.90 -3.60 9.58
N THR A 85 -4.15 -2.53 9.86
CA THR A 85 -4.52 -1.56 10.90
C THR A 85 -5.92 -0.99 10.66
N TYR A 86 -6.28 -0.68 9.41
CA TYR A 86 -7.63 -0.19 9.08
C TYR A 86 -8.69 -1.29 9.24
N ALA A 87 -8.40 -2.53 8.83
CA ALA A 87 -9.31 -3.65 9.01
C ALA A 87 -9.60 -3.91 10.50
N LEU A 88 -8.57 -3.90 11.33
CA LEU A 88 -8.70 -4.07 12.78
C LEU A 88 -9.34 -2.85 13.46
N GLY A 89 -9.04 -1.63 13.00
CA GLY A 89 -9.71 -0.41 13.47
C GLY A 89 -11.22 -0.42 13.18
N MET A 90 -11.61 -0.92 12.00
CA MET A 90 -13.01 -1.15 11.67
C MET A 90 -13.62 -2.19 12.60
N LEU A 91 -12.97 -3.35 12.77
CA LEU A 91 -13.42 -4.44 13.63
C LEU A 91 -13.57 -3.99 15.10
N ASN A 92 -12.68 -3.12 15.57
CA ASN A 92 -12.68 -2.55 16.92
C ASN A 92 -13.99 -1.80 17.25
N ASN A 93 -14.67 -1.23 16.26
CA ASN A 93 -15.98 -0.60 16.45
C ASN A 93 -17.09 -1.63 16.72
N GLY A 94 -16.89 -2.89 16.36
CA GLY A 94 -17.82 -3.99 16.60
C GLY A 94 -17.52 -4.80 17.86
N ALA A 95 -16.29 -4.69 18.36
CA ALA A 95 -15.81 -5.40 19.54
C ALA A 95 -16.21 -4.72 20.85
N ALA A 96 -16.18 -5.47 21.95
CA ALA A 96 -16.39 -5.01 23.31
C ALA A 96 -15.55 -5.83 24.31
N GLY A 97 -15.33 -5.27 25.51
CA GLY A 97 -14.61 -5.94 26.61
C GLY A 97 -13.22 -6.42 26.20
N GLU A 98 -12.85 -7.62 26.64
CA GLU A 98 -11.51 -8.21 26.41
C GLU A 98 -11.14 -8.30 24.94
N THR A 99 -12.09 -8.68 24.07
CA THR A 99 -11.83 -8.72 22.60
C THR A 99 -11.40 -7.37 22.05
N GLN A 100 -12.03 -6.29 22.48
CA GLN A 100 -11.67 -4.92 22.09
C GLN A 100 -10.31 -4.51 22.66
N GLU A 101 -10.03 -4.84 23.92
CA GLU A 101 -8.76 -4.56 24.57
C GLU A 101 -7.59 -5.28 23.89
N GLN A 102 -7.79 -6.56 23.49
CA GLN A 102 -6.80 -7.32 22.75
C GLN A 102 -6.51 -6.71 21.37
N ILE A 103 -7.54 -6.30 20.61
CA ILE A 103 -7.37 -5.62 19.32
C ILE A 103 -6.56 -4.34 19.51
N ASN A 104 -6.92 -3.50 20.48
CA ASN A 104 -6.22 -2.25 20.73
C ASN A 104 -4.77 -2.48 21.17
N LYS A 105 -4.51 -3.51 21.97
CA LYS A 105 -3.17 -3.88 22.41
C LYS A 105 -2.29 -4.34 21.25
N VAL A 106 -2.81 -5.17 20.35
CA VAL A 106 -2.09 -5.65 19.17
C VAL A 106 -1.69 -4.48 18.26
N LEU A 107 -2.58 -3.50 18.09
CA LEU A 107 -2.31 -2.29 17.30
C LEU A 107 -1.42 -1.27 18.04
N GLY A 108 -1.14 -1.46 19.32
CA GLY A 108 -0.47 -0.46 20.15
C GLY A 108 -1.36 0.74 20.52
N PHE A 109 -2.66 0.66 20.30
CA PHE A 109 -3.62 1.76 20.45
C PHE A 109 -4.35 1.75 21.80
N GLY A 110 -3.88 0.96 22.78
CA GLY A 110 -4.54 0.80 24.08
C GLY A 110 -4.77 2.08 24.88
N ASN A 111 -3.99 3.12 24.63
CA ASN A 111 -4.12 4.42 25.29
C ASN A 111 -5.08 5.39 24.56
N TYR A 112 -5.68 4.97 23.44
CA TYR A 112 -6.54 5.80 22.61
C TYR A 112 -7.97 5.27 22.60
N GLY A 113 -8.94 6.19 22.64
CA GLY A 113 -10.34 5.82 22.46
C GLY A 113 -10.66 5.50 20.99
N THR A 114 -11.71 4.71 20.78
CA THR A 114 -12.16 4.29 19.43
C THR A 114 -12.35 5.47 18.47
N ASP A 115 -12.86 6.61 18.95
CA ASP A 115 -13.06 7.79 18.10
C ASP A 115 -11.75 8.38 17.60
N SER A 116 -10.69 8.39 18.42
CA SER A 116 -9.34 8.86 18.03
C SER A 116 -8.72 7.92 17.00
N ILE A 117 -8.91 6.61 17.17
CA ILE A 117 -8.46 5.58 16.22
C ILE A 117 -9.19 5.76 14.88
N ASN A 118 -10.51 5.92 14.91
CA ASN A 118 -11.32 6.18 13.71
C ASN A 118 -10.86 7.44 12.99
N ALA A 119 -10.66 8.54 13.71
CA ALA A 119 -10.18 9.80 13.15
C ALA A 119 -8.82 9.68 12.47
N PHE A 120 -7.87 8.98 13.11
CA PHE A 120 -6.56 8.67 12.53
C PHE A 120 -6.67 7.83 11.27
N CYS A 121 -7.41 6.72 11.30
CA CYS A 121 -7.60 5.86 10.15
C CYS A 121 -8.24 6.60 8.96
N VAL A 122 -9.31 7.36 9.20
CA VAL A 122 -9.96 8.20 8.17
C VAL A 122 -8.98 9.20 7.56
N LYS A 123 -8.21 9.88 8.41
CA LYS A 123 -7.26 10.88 7.94
C LYS A 123 -6.20 10.24 7.03
N MET A 124 -5.59 9.13 7.46
CA MET A 124 -4.59 8.43 6.65
C MET A 124 -5.18 7.88 5.35
N MET A 125 -6.35 7.23 5.40
CA MET A 125 -7.00 6.64 4.23
C MET A 125 -7.39 7.69 3.18
N ARG A 126 -7.87 8.86 3.61
CA ARG A 126 -8.36 9.91 2.68
C ARG A 126 -7.26 10.84 2.20
N THR A 127 -6.21 11.04 3.00
CA THR A 127 -5.12 11.94 2.63
C THR A 127 -4.08 11.26 1.76
N ALA A 128 -3.73 10.01 2.03
CA ALA A 128 -2.69 9.29 1.29
C ALA A 128 -2.89 9.32 -0.24
N PRO A 129 -4.09 9.07 -0.81
CA PRO A 129 -4.32 9.14 -2.25
C PRO A 129 -4.18 10.55 -2.85
N GLN A 130 -4.15 11.61 -2.02
CA GLN A 130 -4.08 13.00 -2.45
C GLN A 130 -2.66 13.56 -2.38
N LEU A 131 -1.73 12.86 -1.72
CA LEU A 131 -0.36 13.34 -1.53
C LEU A 131 0.42 13.40 -2.82
N ASP A 132 0.14 12.48 -3.74
CA ASP A 132 0.81 12.39 -5.03
C ASP A 132 -0.18 11.93 -6.12
N PRO A 133 -0.49 12.77 -7.12
CA PRO A 133 -1.39 12.40 -8.22
C PRO A 133 -0.89 11.23 -9.09
N GLN A 134 0.42 10.95 -9.07
CA GLN A 134 1.05 9.88 -9.84
C GLN A 134 1.15 8.57 -9.05
N THR A 135 0.78 8.60 -7.77
CA THR A 135 0.81 7.44 -6.89
C THR A 135 -0.61 7.06 -6.46
N LYS A 136 -1.02 5.84 -6.75
CA LYS A 136 -2.30 5.28 -6.31
C LYS A 136 -2.07 4.30 -5.18
N VAL A 137 -2.71 4.57 -4.06
CA VAL A 137 -2.79 3.63 -2.92
C VAL A 137 -4.25 3.23 -2.78
N MET A 138 -4.57 2.00 -3.12
CA MET A 138 -5.93 1.47 -3.07
C MET A 138 -6.02 0.43 -1.96
N ILE A 139 -6.81 0.73 -0.95
CA ILE A 139 -6.99 -0.11 0.23
C ILE A 139 -8.48 -0.43 0.33
N ALA A 140 -8.82 -1.70 0.27
CA ALA A 140 -10.18 -2.16 0.42
C ALA A 140 -10.30 -3.13 1.60
N ASN A 141 -11.19 -2.79 2.52
CA ASN A 141 -11.54 -3.62 3.67
C ASN A 141 -13.03 -3.92 3.62
N ASN A 142 -13.40 -5.17 3.85
CA ASN A 142 -14.81 -5.50 4.04
C ASN A 142 -15.00 -6.69 4.97
N ILE A 143 -16.19 -6.78 5.57
CA ILE A 143 -16.62 -7.91 6.36
C ILE A 143 -17.87 -8.51 5.73
N TYR A 144 -17.81 -9.80 5.42
CA TYR A 144 -18.95 -10.59 5.00
C TYR A 144 -19.36 -11.50 6.14
N LEU A 145 -20.64 -11.45 6.50
CA LEU A 145 -21.23 -12.26 7.56
C LEU A 145 -22.22 -13.25 6.96
N ASN A 146 -22.23 -14.49 7.45
CA ASN A 146 -23.18 -15.49 6.98
C ASN A 146 -24.61 -15.02 7.24
N LYS A 147 -25.54 -15.29 6.30
CA LYS A 147 -26.95 -14.86 6.36
C LYS A 147 -27.70 -15.28 7.62
N SER A 148 -27.20 -16.30 8.34
CA SER A 148 -27.76 -16.75 9.61
C SER A 148 -27.61 -15.73 10.75
N TYR A 149 -26.78 -14.72 10.54
CA TYR A 149 -26.45 -13.66 11.48
C TYR A 149 -27.00 -12.32 10.99
N LYS A 150 -27.18 -11.36 11.92
CA LYS A 150 -27.71 -10.03 11.59
C LYS A 150 -26.80 -8.96 12.12
N LEU A 151 -26.24 -8.15 11.19
CA LEU A 151 -25.41 -6.99 11.50
C LEU A 151 -26.18 -5.91 12.27
N ILE A 152 -25.49 -5.25 13.17
CA ILE A 152 -25.98 -4.06 13.86
C ILE A 152 -25.84 -2.86 12.92
N PRO A 153 -26.92 -2.11 12.61
CA PRO A 153 -26.90 -1.00 11.65
C PRO A 153 -25.88 0.09 12.01
N GLU A 154 -25.69 0.35 13.29
CA GLU A 154 -24.72 1.34 13.78
C GLU A 154 -23.28 0.96 13.43
N PHE A 155 -22.92 -0.32 13.55
CA PHE A 155 -21.63 -0.81 13.09
C PHE A 155 -21.43 -0.60 11.58
N VAL A 156 -22.43 -0.98 10.78
CA VAL A 156 -22.40 -0.79 9.33
C VAL A 156 -22.20 0.70 8.97
N GLN A 157 -22.90 1.58 9.69
CA GLN A 157 -22.76 3.02 9.48
C GLN A 157 -21.33 3.53 9.84
N LYS A 158 -20.75 3.06 10.96
CA LYS A 158 -19.37 3.40 11.35
C LYS A 158 -18.36 2.87 10.35
N ALA A 159 -18.50 1.61 9.91
CA ALA A 159 -17.64 1.01 8.89
C ALA A 159 -17.65 1.82 7.59
N LYS A 160 -18.84 2.25 7.14
CA LYS A 160 -18.98 3.08 5.96
C LYS A 160 -18.39 4.50 6.15
N THR A 161 -18.64 5.10 7.31
CA THR A 161 -18.21 6.49 7.57
C THR A 161 -16.71 6.62 7.72
N PHE A 162 -16.07 5.66 8.40
CA PHE A 162 -14.67 5.77 8.78
C PHE A 162 -13.70 4.90 7.96
N TYR A 163 -14.20 3.87 7.27
CA TYR A 163 -13.34 2.88 6.61
C TYR A 163 -13.72 2.60 5.15
N ASP A 164 -14.69 3.36 4.61
CA ASP A 164 -15.22 3.19 3.25
C ASP A 164 -15.63 1.72 2.95
N ALA A 165 -15.96 0.97 4.01
CA ALA A 165 -16.35 -0.42 3.95
C ALA A 165 -17.87 -0.57 3.94
N THR A 166 -18.35 -1.65 3.32
CA THR A 166 -19.78 -1.97 3.28
C THR A 166 -19.99 -3.38 3.81
N PRO A 167 -19.95 -3.58 5.15
CA PRO A 167 -20.25 -4.88 5.75
C PRO A 167 -21.62 -5.36 5.36
N GLU A 168 -21.72 -6.62 4.96
CA GLU A 168 -22.99 -7.19 4.50
C GLU A 168 -23.14 -8.67 4.88
N THR A 169 -24.41 -9.11 4.94
CA THR A 169 -24.72 -10.54 5.11
C THR A 169 -24.90 -11.21 3.75
N ARG A 170 -24.33 -12.41 3.61
CA ARG A 170 -24.42 -13.23 2.40
C ARG A 170 -24.76 -14.67 2.70
N ASP A 171 -25.45 -15.32 1.77
CA ASP A 171 -25.62 -16.77 1.80
C ASP A 171 -24.33 -17.45 1.31
N PHE A 172 -23.51 -17.94 2.23
CA PHE A 172 -22.26 -18.62 1.87
C PHE A 172 -22.50 -20.00 1.23
N ALA A 173 -23.68 -20.58 1.35
CA ALA A 173 -24.05 -21.79 0.62
C ALA A 173 -24.49 -21.51 -0.84
N ASP A 174 -24.73 -20.24 -1.20
CA ASP A 174 -24.97 -19.87 -2.60
C ASP A 174 -23.64 -19.84 -3.36
N GLY A 175 -23.48 -20.73 -4.34
CA GLY A 175 -22.26 -20.82 -5.16
C GLY A 175 -21.88 -19.53 -5.92
N LYS A 176 -22.71 -18.48 -5.91
CA LYS A 176 -22.40 -17.16 -6.47
C LYS A 176 -21.67 -16.25 -5.50
N THR A 177 -21.76 -16.50 -4.20
CA THR A 177 -21.21 -15.60 -3.16
C THR A 177 -19.69 -15.47 -3.28
N GLU A 178 -18.96 -16.55 -3.52
CA GLU A 178 -17.53 -16.51 -3.77
C GLU A 178 -17.16 -15.56 -4.93
N ASN A 179 -17.91 -15.65 -6.03
CA ASN A 179 -17.68 -14.78 -7.21
C ASN A 179 -17.96 -13.30 -6.88
N VAL A 180 -18.98 -12.99 -6.09
CA VAL A 180 -19.29 -11.62 -5.65
C VAL A 180 -18.16 -11.06 -4.82
N ILE A 181 -17.61 -11.84 -3.90
CA ILE A 181 -16.47 -11.43 -3.06
C ILE A 181 -15.20 -11.25 -3.89
N ASN A 182 -14.92 -12.17 -4.82
CA ASN A 182 -13.78 -12.05 -5.73
C ASN A 182 -13.93 -10.81 -6.64
N GLN A 183 -15.14 -10.54 -7.14
CA GLN A 183 -15.41 -9.34 -7.93
C GLN A 183 -15.21 -8.05 -7.13
N TRP A 184 -15.65 -8.03 -5.86
CA TRP A 184 -15.39 -6.91 -4.95
C TRP A 184 -13.88 -6.59 -4.85
N ALA A 185 -13.03 -7.59 -4.65
CA ALA A 185 -11.59 -7.40 -4.58
C ALA A 185 -11.02 -6.88 -5.90
N SER A 186 -11.47 -7.43 -7.02
CA SER A 186 -11.07 -7.00 -8.36
C SER A 186 -11.43 -5.54 -8.63
N ASP A 187 -12.65 -5.12 -8.28
CA ASP A 187 -13.13 -3.76 -8.51
C ASP A 187 -12.39 -2.72 -7.67
N HIS A 188 -11.98 -3.09 -6.44
CA HIS A 188 -11.29 -2.19 -5.52
C HIS A 188 -9.76 -2.19 -5.67
N THR A 189 -9.20 -3.00 -6.59
CA THR A 189 -7.77 -3.08 -6.84
C THR A 189 -7.40 -2.93 -8.32
N GLU A 190 -8.20 -2.21 -9.10
CA GLU A 190 -7.99 -2.04 -10.56
C GLU A 190 -7.74 -3.38 -11.28
N ARG A 191 -8.39 -4.46 -10.85
CA ARG A 191 -8.24 -5.85 -11.33
C ARG A 191 -6.88 -6.50 -11.07
N MET A 192 -6.05 -5.88 -10.22
CA MET A 192 -4.77 -6.48 -9.83
C MET A 192 -4.95 -7.73 -8.96
N ILE A 193 -5.93 -7.71 -8.07
CA ILE A 193 -6.33 -8.87 -7.28
C ILE A 193 -7.65 -9.39 -7.84
N GLN A 194 -7.59 -10.34 -8.75
CA GLN A 194 -8.78 -10.87 -9.39
C GLN A 194 -9.56 -11.85 -8.50
N LYS A 195 -8.87 -12.54 -7.58
CA LYS A 195 -9.48 -13.51 -6.68
C LYS A 195 -8.86 -13.38 -5.29
N VAL A 196 -9.69 -13.18 -4.28
CA VAL A 196 -9.33 -13.33 -2.86
C VAL A 196 -9.41 -14.79 -2.46
N PHE A 197 -10.40 -15.51 -2.98
CA PHE A 197 -10.53 -16.95 -2.82
C PHE A 197 -10.15 -17.64 -4.12
N LYS A 198 -9.15 -18.51 -4.05
CA LYS A 198 -8.82 -19.46 -5.11
C LYS A 198 -9.73 -20.68 -4.97
N ASP A 199 -9.80 -21.49 -5.99
CA ASP A 199 -10.66 -22.67 -6.04
C ASP A 199 -10.47 -23.55 -4.78
N GLY A 200 -11.58 -23.82 -4.07
CA GLY A 200 -11.61 -24.62 -2.85
C GLY A 200 -11.22 -23.90 -1.54
N GLN A 201 -10.92 -22.61 -1.58
CA GLN A 201 -10.61 -21.83 -0.36
C GLN A 201 -11.86 -21.22 0.31
N PHE A 202 -12.94 -21.07 -0.43
CA PHE A 202 -14.20 -20.54 0.12
C PHE A 202 -14.96 -21.63 0.91
N MET A 203 -15.30 -21.33 2.14
CA MET A 203 -15.99 -22.26 3.05
C MET A 203 -17.45 -21.84 3.24
N PRO A 204 -18.42 -22.62 2.74
CA PRO A 204 -19.85 -22.27 2.83
C PRO A 204 -20.41 -22.23 4.26
N ASP A 205 -19.78 -22.91 5.19
CA ASP A 205 -20.14 -22.98 6.61
C ASP A 205 -19.41 -21.98 7.51
N ALA A 206 -18.54 -21.14 6.92
CA ALA A 206 -17.87 -20.08 7.67
C ALA A 206 -18.89 -19.11 8.29
N VAL A 207 -18.52 -18.55 9.46
CA VAL A 207 -19.33 -17.55 10.16
C VAL A 207 -19.16 -16.18 9.53
N SER A 208 -17.93 -15.77 9.28
CA SER A 208 -17.59 -14.47 8.71
C SER A 208 -16.25 -14.48 8.01
N TYR A 209 -16.08 -13.52 7.09
CA TYR A 209 -14.83 -13.23 6.41
C TYR A 209 -14.47 -11.76 6.62
N LEU A 210 -13.32 -11.48 7.24
CA LEU A 210 -12.70 -10.17 7.25
C LEU A 210 -11.63 -10.15 6.15
N LEU A 211 -11.89 -9.41 5.10
CA LEU A 211 -11.08 -9.39 3.89
C LEU A 211 -10.40 -8.04 3.70
N ASN A 212 -9.15 -8.13 3.34
CA ASN A 212 -8.31 -6.99 3.03
C ASN A 212 -7.64 -7.22 1.67
N ALA A 213 -7.87 -6.31 0.74
CA ALA A 213 -7.27 -6.31 -0.59
C ALA A 213 -6.56 -4.98 -0.80
N ILE A 214 -5.29 -5.02 -1.18
CA ILE A 214 -4.49 -3.82 -1.32
C ILE A 214 -3.61 -3.85 -2.56
N TYR A 215 -3.51 -2.68 -3.17
CA TYR A 215 -2.73 -2.44 -4.35
C TYR A 215 -2.01 -1.08 -4.26
N PHE A 216 -0.75 -1.07 -4.66
CA PHE A 216 0.05 0.13 -4.80
C PHE A 216 0.54 0.30 -6.23
N LYS A 217 0.39 1.51 -6.77
CA LYS A 217 0.92 1.91 -8.06
C LYS A 217 1.61 3.26 -7.91
N GLY A 218 2.88 3.32 -8.19
CA GLY A 218 3.66 4.57 -8.15
C GLY A 218 4.70 4.57 -9.26
N MET A 219 4.81 5.68 -9.98
CA MET A 219 5.89 5.87 -10.94
C MET A 219 7.15 6.34 -10.22
N TRP A 220 8.33 5.84 -10.63
CA TRP A 220 9.59 6.38 -10.09
C TRP A 220 9.70 7.88 -10.41
N ALA A 221 10.15 8.67 -9.45
CA ALA A 221 10.54 10.06 -9.70
C ALA A 221 11.66 10.15 -10.74
N SER A 222 12.52 9.12 -10.79
CA SER A 222 13.57 8.92 -11.80
C SER A 222 13.43 7.51 -12.38
N PRO A 223 12.68 7.32 -13.50
CA PRO A 223 12.50 6.03 -14.14
C PRO A 223 13.80 5.45 -14.70
N PHE A 224 13.84 4.11 -14.81
CA PHE A 224 14.93 3.45 -15.54
C PHE A 224 14.67 3.47 -17.04
N GLU A 225 15.73 3.58 -17.82
CA GLU A 225 15.67 3.42 -19.27
C GLU A 225 15.60 1.94 -19.63
N VAL A 226 14.56 1.52 -20.37
CA VAL A 226 14.32 0.11 -20.74
C VAL A 226 15.54 -0.52 -21.45
N GLN A 227 16.24 0.26 -22.27
CA GLN A 227 17.43 -0.17 -22.99
C GLN A 227 18.63 -0.51 -22.09
N ASN A 228 18.62 -0.04 -20.84
CA ASN A 228 19.64 -0.31 -19.84
C ASN A 228 19.32 -1.55 -19.00
N THR A 229 18.11 -2.12 -19.14
CA THR A 229 17.74 -3.39 -18.49
C THR A 229 18.40 -4.55 -19.22
N LYS A 230 19.15 -5.37 -18.49
CA LYS A 230 19.86 -6.55 -19.03
C LYS A 230 19.64 -7.75 -18.15
N ASP A 231 19.69 -8.93 -18.75
CA ASP A 231 19.68 -10.18 -18.00
C ASP A 231 21.01 -10.38 -17.27
N GLU A 232 20.96 -10.35 -15.94
CA GLU A 232 22.12 -10.53 -15.05
C GLU A 232 21.81 -11.58 -13.96
N LEU A 233 22.86 -12.07 -13.31
CA LEU A 233 22.69 -13.04 -12.22
C LEU A 233 22.12 -12.37 -10.96
N PHE A 234 21.12 -13.05 -10.38
CA PHE A 234 20.63 -12.81 -9.03
C PHE A 234 20.99 -14.00 -8.16
N GLY A 235 21.69 -13.74 -7.07
CA GLY A 235 22.32 -14.83 -6.29
C GLY A 235 23.41 -15.54 -7.10
N THR A 236 23.34 -16.86 -7.10
CA THR A 236 24.38 -17.71 -7.75
C THR A 236 23.89 -18.43 -9.00
N THR A 237 22.59 -18.54 -9.22
CA THR A 237 22.02 -19.44 -10.23
C THR A 237 20.91 -18.85 -11.08
N THR A 238 20.20 -17.84 -10.61
CA THR A 238 19.02 -17.30 -11.30
C THR A 238 19.41 -16.11 -12.16
N THR A 239 19.01 -16.10 -13.42
CA THR A 239 19.18 -14.96 -14.33
C THR A 239 17.84 -14.23 -14.47
N MET A 240 17.86 -12.90 -14.32
CA MET A 240 16.65 -12.10 -14.42
C MET A 240 16.94 -10.70 -14.97
N PRO A 241 15.91 -9.99 -15.48
CA PRO A 241 16.05 -8.62 -15.96
C PRO A 241 16.45 -7.69 -14.82
N MET A 242 17.66 -7.12 -14.89
CA MET A 242 18.19 -6.13 -13.96
C MET A 242 18.13 -4.75 -14.62
N MET A 243 17.29 -3.87 -14.06
CA MET A 243 17.18 -2.46 -14.45
C MET A 243 18.41 -1.72 -13.93
N HIS A 244 18.95 -0.78 -14.73
CA HIS A 244 20.17 -0.08 -14.38
C HIS A 244 20.07 1.42 -14.65
N GLN A 245 20.49 2.22 -13.66
CA GLN A 245 20.70 3.66 -13.79
C GLN A 245 21.73 4.17 -12.79
N THR A 246 22.41 5.26 -13.12
CA THR A 246 23.22 6.01 -12.18
C THR A 246 22.56 7.37 -11.96
N ASN A 247 22.15 7.66 -10.73
CA ASN A 247 21.45 8.90 -10.41
C ASN A 247 21.62 9.26 -8.93
N THR A 248 21.08 10.41 -8.56
CA THR A 248 21.09 10.90 -7.17
C THR A 248 19.89 10.34 -6.40
N PHE A 249 20.14 9.58 -5.33
CA PHE A 249 19.14 8.96 -4.47
C PHE A 249 19.43 9.21 -2.99
N GLY A 250 18.45 8.91 -2.13
CA GLY A 250 18.69 8.76 -0.71
C GLY A 250 19.51 7.50 -0.42
N TYR A 251 20.60 7.62 0.32
CA TYR A 251 21.45 6.48 0.65
C TYR A 251 21.97 6.58 2.09
N THR A 252 22.11 5.44 2.72
CA THR A 252 22.84 5.27 3.98
C THR A 252 23.32 3.83 4.11
N GLU A 253 24.09 3.55 5.14
CA GLU A 253 24.49 2.19 5.50
C GLU A 253 24.20 1.91 6.98
N THR A 254 23.86 0.66 7.25
CA THR A 254 23.92 0.07 8.58
C THR A 254 25.18 -0.80 8.68
N THR A 255 25.37 -1.44 9.83
CA THR A 255 26.46 -2.44 10.00
C THR A 255 26.37 -3.52 8.90
N ASP A 256 25.17 -4.01 8.60
CA ASP A 256 24.96 -5.22 7.82
C ASP A 256 24.34 -4.96 6.44
N CYS A 257 23.79 -3.76 6.21
CA CYS A 257 23.07 -3.45 4.98
C CYS A 257 23.54 -2.14 4.34
N GLN A 258 23.50 -2.09 3.01
CA GLN A 258 23.33 -0.87 2.24
C GLN A 258 21.82 -0.54 2.22
N VAL A 259 21.47 0.74 2.30
CA VAL A 259 20.08 1.19 2.27
C VAL A 259 19.90 2.25 1.21
N LEU A 260 19.07 1.97 0.23
CA LEU A 260 18.72 2.87 -0.87
C LEU A 260 17.26 3.31 -0.74
N GLN A 261 17.02 4.60 -0.90
CA GLN A 261 15.68 5.17 -0.94
C GLN A 261 15.40 5.79 -2.30
N MET A 262 14.41 5.22 -3.00
CA MET A 262 13.97 5.63 -4.33
C MET A 262 12.58 6.27 -4.25
N PRO A 263 12.45 7.59 -4.53
CA PRO A 263 11.17 8.28 -4.46
C PRO A 263 10.26 7.90 -5.63
N TYR A 264 8.95 7.92 -5.37
CA TYR A 264 7.88 7.88 -6.36
C TYR A 264 7.35 9.28 -6.64
N GLY A 265 6.92 9.53 -7.88
CA GLY A 265 6.23 10.73 -8.31
C GLY A 265 6.84 12.03 -7.80
N ASN A 266 6.10 12.75 -6.99
CA ASN A 266 6.55 14.02 -6.38
C ASN A 266 7.39 13.84 -5.10
N GLY A 267 7.74 12.61 -4.71
CA GLY A 267 8.53 12.31 -3.52
C GLY A 267 7.74 12.13 -2.22
N SER A 268 6.40 12.22 -2.25
CA SER A 268 5.59 11.95 -1.05
C SER A 268 5.71 10.51 -0.58
N PHE A 269 5.94 9.58 -1.51
CA PHE A 269 6.20 8.16 -1.21
C PHE A 269 7.58 7.75 -1.72
N ALA A 270 8.18 6.79 -1.05
CA ALA A 270 9.41 6.15 -1.51
C ALA A 270 9.46 4.67 -1.19
N MET A 271 10.21 3.93 -2.01
CA MET A 271 10.67 2.58 -1.67
C MET A 271 12.05 2.68 -1.03
N THR A 272 12.19 2.16 0.17
CA THR A 272 13.48 2.02 0.86
C THR A 272 13.88 0.56 0.83
N ILE A 273 15.03 0.26 0.24
CA ILE A 273 15.54 -1.10 0.02
C ILE A 273 16.70 -1.35 0.97
N PHE A 274 16.65 -2.44 1.73
CA PHE A 274 17.69 -2.93 2.61
C PHE A 274 18.39 -4.09 1.94
N LEU A 275 19.57 -3.85 1.42
CA LEU A 275 20.39 -4.85 0.74
C LEU A 275 21.51 -5.32 1.68
N PRO A 276 21.52 -6.59 2.13
CA PRO A 276 22.62 -7.11 2.93
C PRO A 276 23.97 -6.92 2.23
N LYS A 277 25.03 -6.50 2.96
CA LYS A 277 26.37 -6.32 2.39
C LYS A 277 26.93 -7.63 1.83
N ASP A 278 26.65 -8.72 2.51
CA ASP A 278 26.98 -10.08 2.09
C ASP A 278 25.72 -10.87 1.69
N TYR A 279 25.88 -11.96 0.93
CA TYR A 279 24.76 -12.85 0.66
C TYR A 279 24.29 -13.51 1.97
N ASN A 280 23.21 -13.00 2.51
CA ASN A 280 22.63 -13.48 3.75
C ASN A 280 21.13 -13.73 3.61
N PRO A 281 20.67 -14.98 3.44
CA PRO A 281 19.24 -15.31 3.38
C PRO A 281 18.55 -15.12 4.75
N PHE A 282 19.33 -15.05 5.84
CA PHE A 282 18.88 -14.86 7.22
C PHE A 282 18.80 -13.39 7.62
N GLN A 283 18.69 -12.48 6.66
CA GLN A 283 18.56 -11.05 6.93
C GLN A 283 17.45 -10.77 7.94
N GLU A 284 17.80 -10.14 9.04
CA GLU A 284 16.85 -9.70 10.05
C GLU A 284 15.95 -8.58 9.52
N ILE A 285 14.70 -8.61 9.96
CA ILE A 285 13.72 -7.56 9.64
C ILE A 285 13.92 -6.42 10.63
N PRO A 286 14.12 -5.18 10.18
CA PRO A 286 14.38 -4.05 11.08
C PRO A 286 13.23 -3.84 12.08
N THR A 287 13.55 -3.32 13.25
CA THR A 287 12.58 -2.80 14.21
C THR A 287 12.04 -1.44 13.75
N ALA A 288 10.94 -0.99 14.35
CA ALA A 288 10.42 0.35 14.08
C ALA A 288 11.43 1.45 14.50
N GLU A 289 12.22 1.21 15.53
CA GLU A 289 13.28 2.13 15.98
C GLU A 289 14.41 2.20 14.95
N GLU A 290 14.92 1.06 14.47
CA GLU A 290 15.93 1.00 13.41
C GLU A 290 15.43 1.64 12.12
N TRP A 291 14.15 1.44 11.76
CA TRP A 291 13.50 2.13 10.65
C TRP A 291 13.58 3.66 10.80
N GLN A 292 13.25 4.18 11.98
CA GLN A 292 13.36 5.62 12.25
C GLN A 292 14.81 6.12 12.18
N GLN A 293 15.76 5.34 12.71
CA GLN A 293 17.20 5.67 12.66
C GLN A 293 17.70 5.74 11.22
N VAL A 294 17.32 4.75 10.39
CA VAL A 294 17.66 4.71 8.96
C VAL A 294 17.11 5.94 8.24
N ASN A 295 15.84 6.28 8.42
CA ASN A 295 15.23 7.45 7.77
C ASN A 295 15.94 8.78 8.13
N ARG A 296 16.42 8.91 9.38
CA ARG A 296 17.19 10.09 9.81
C ARG A 296 18.62 10.10 9.24
N ALA A 297 19.17 8.94 8.95
CA ALA A 297 20.55 8.78 8.47
C ALA A 297 20.68 8.92 6.95
N ILE A 298 19.61 8.77 6.19
CA ILE A 298 19.60 8.90 4.72
C ILE A 298 20.15 10.25 4.29
N ARG A 299 21.07 10.25 3.30
CA ARG A 299 21.66 11.44 2.67
C ARG A 299 21.61 11.29 1.16
N THR A 300 21.46 12.41 0.50
CA THR A 300 21.52 12.50 -0.97
C THR A 300 22.90 12.09 -1.47
N THR A 301 22.96 11.07 -2.33
CA THR A 301 24.20 10.43 -2.78
C THR A 301 24.07 10.02 -4.25
N MET A 302 25.16 10.14 -5.01
CA MET A 302 25.23 9.58 -6.38
C MET A 302 25.40 8.07 -6.28
N VAL A 303 24.45 7.32 -6.82
CA VAL A 303 24.38 5.86 -6.70
C VAL A 303 24.24 5.22 -8.07
N ASP A 304 25.06 4.22 -8.34
CA ASP A 304 24.92 3.29 -9.46
C ASP A 304 24.00 2.14 -9.02
N VAL A 305 22.76 2.15 -9.52
CA VAL A 305 21.70 1.25 -9.06
C VAL A 305 21.45 0.15 -10.06
N LYS A 306 21.48 -1.10 -9.58
CA LYS A 306 20.87 -2.24 -10.27
C LYS A 306 19.77 -2.84 -9.42
N LEU A 307 18.57 -2.99 -9.99
CA LEU A 307 17.38 -3.49 -9.31
C LEU A 307 16.64 -4.47 -10.21
N PRO A 308 16.27 -5.66 -9.74
CA PRO A 308 15.53 -6.61 -10.57
C PRO A 308 14.11 -6.11 -10.87
N ARG A 309 13.61 -6.41 -12.07
CA ARG A 309 12.18 -6.36 -12.38
C ARG A 309 11.54 -7.58 -11.72
N PHE A 310 10.48 -7.37 -10.94
CA PHE A 310 9.80 -8.49 -10.27
C PHE A 310 8.32 -8.23 -10.03
N GLU A 311 7.61 -9.33 -9.77
CA GLU A 311 6.22 -9.32 -9.31
C GLU A 311 6.10 -10.27 -8.11
N THR A 312 5.42 -9.83 -7.05
CA THR A 312 5.17 -10.67 -5.88
C THR A 312 3.71 -10.56 -5.47
N THR A 313 3.08 -11.69 -5.22
CA THR A 313 1.74 -11.78 -4.65
C THR A 313 1.78 -12.61 -3.39
N THR A 314 1.28 -12.06 -2.30
CA THR A 314 1.13 -12.77 -1.02
C THR A 314 -0.35 -12.94 -0.70
N ASP A 315 -0.73 -14.17 -0.40
CA ASP A 315 -2.07 -14.58 -0.01
C ASP A 315 -1.96 -15.19 1.40
N THR A 316 -2.34 -14.39 2.42
CA THR A 316 -2.04 -14.71 3.82
C THR A 316 -3.31 -14.84 4.66
N TYR A 317 -3.44 -15.98 5.36
CA TYR A 317 -4.41 -16.16 6.43
C TYR A 317 -3.84 -15.60 7.74
N LEU A 318 -4.59 -14.74 8.39
CA LEU A 318 -4.11 -13.95 9.52
C LEU A 318 -4.60 -14.43 10.89
N ASN A 319 -5.59 -15.34 10.97
CA ASN A 319 -6.15 -15.79 12.24
C ASN A 319 -5.06 -16.24 13.22
N TYR A 320 -4.20 -17.17 12.79
CA TYR A 320 -3.14 -17.71 13.65
C TYR A 320 -2.14 -16.62 14.07
N VAL A 321 -1.67 -15.83 13.11
CA VAL A 321 -0.68 -14.76 13.37
C VAL A 321 -1.24 -13.72 14.34
N MET A 322 -2.49 -13.29 14.14
CA MET A 322 -3.13 -12.31 15.03
C MET A 322 -3.37 -12.88 16.43
N SER A 323 -3.73 -14.16 16.54
CA SER A 323 -3.85 -14.84 17.84
C SER A 323 -2.51 -14.87 18.59
N GLU A 324 -1.41 -15.23 17.90
CA GLU A 324 -0.05 -15.24 18.44
C GLU A 324 0.44 -13.82 18.83
N MET A 325 -0.04 -12.79 18.14
CA MET A 325 0.27 -11.41 18.47
C MET A 325 -0.53 -10.88 19.67
N GLY A 326 -1.56 -11.59 20.13
CA GLY A 326 -2.26 -11.30 21.39
C GLY A 326 -3.75 -10.96 21.26
N MET A 327 -4.43 -11.34 20.16
CA MET A 327 -5.89 -11.19 20.03
C MET A 327 -6.61 -12.53 19.74
N PRO A 328 -6.37 -13.59 20.52
CA PRO A 328 -6.97 -14.89 20.26
C PRO A 328 -8.50 -14.89 20.40
N ASP A 329 -9.05 -14.07 21.30
CA ASP A 329 -10.50 -14.08 21.58
C ASP A 329 -11.33 -13.69 20.36
N ALA A 330 -10.81 -12.83 19.47
CA ALA A 330 -11.52 -12.42 18.26
C ALA A 330 -11.87 -13.61 17.32
N PHE A 331 -11.14 -14.71 17.43
CA PHE A 331 -11.29 -15.92 16.61
C PHE A 331 -11.89 -17.12 17.37
N ASP A 332 -12.17 -16.95 18.66
CA ASP A 332 -12.70 -18.00 19.53
C ASP A 332 -14.23 -17.86 19.66
N SER A 333 -14.99 -18.91 19.29
CA SER A 333 -16.44 -18.89 19.30
C SER A 333 -17.06 -18.73 20.70
N GLU A 334 -16.31 -19.05 21.76
CA GLU A 334 -16.79 -19.00 23.14
C GLU A 334 -16.39 -17.69 23.87
N LYS A 335 -15.33 -17.03 23.38
CA LYS A 335 -14.74 -15.84 24.04
C LYS A 335 -14.98 -14.55 23.31
N ALA A 336 -15.14 -14.61 21.98
CA ALA A 336 -15.33 -13.43 21.15
C ALA A 336 -16.50 -12.59 21.63
N ASN A 337 -16.26 -11.30 21.86
CA ASN A 337 -17.29 -10.34 22.19
C ASN A 337 -17.41 -9.29 21.09
N PHE A 338 -18.29 -9.55 20.14
CA PHE A 338 -18.67 -8.65 19.05
C PHE A 338 -20.10 -8.14 19.21
N SER A 339 -20.49 -7.79 20.43
CA SER A 339 -21.85 -7.32 20.77
C SER A 339 -22.24 -6.00 20.12
N ASN A 340 -21.27 -5.23 19.59
CA ASN A 340 -21.52 -4.02 18.81
C ASN A 340 -21.50 -4.28 17.29
N PHE A 341 -21.17 -5.49 16.83
CA PHE A 341 -21.11 -5.89 15.43
C PHE A 341 -22.35 -6.68 14.99
N CYS A 342 -22.78 -7.63 15.81
CA CYS A 342 -23.83 -8.58 15.49
C CYS A 342 -24.78 -8.78 16.68
N TYR A 343 -26.10 -8.93 16.41
CA TYR A 343 -27.09 -9.18 17.45
C TYR A 343 -26.96 -10.57 18.11
N THR A 344 -26.34 -11.52 17.41
CA THR A 344 -26.08 -12.87 17.89
C THR A 344 -24.59 -13.01 18.20
N PRO A 345 -24.18 -13.68 19.29
CA PRO A 345 -22.78 -13.98 19.53
C PRO A 345 -22.09 -14.53 18.28
N THR A 346 -20.97 -13.97 17.95
CA THR A 346 -20.24 -14.29 16.72
C THR A 346 -18.74 -14.06 16.91
N TYR A 347 -17.95 -14.59 16.00
CA TYR A 347 -16.49 -14.46 15.97
C TYR A 347 -16.02 -14.26 14.53
N ILE A 348 -14.75 -13.92 14.33
CA ILE A 348 -14.14 -13.81 13.00
C ILE A 348 -13.72 -15.20 12.53
N GLY A 349 -14.51 -15.79 11.63
CA GLY A 349 -14.24 -17.11 11.08
C GLY A 349 -12.94 -17.16 10.31
N LEU A 350 -12.70 -16.15 9.44
CA LEU A 350 -11.48 -16.03 8.66
C LEU A 350 -11.09 -14.57 8.50
N MET A 351 -9.82 -14.26 8.76
CA MET A 351 -9.16 -13.01 8.40
C MET A 351 -8.11 -13.27 7.34
N LYS A 352 -8.15 -12.53 6.23
CA LYS A 352 -7.27 -12.76 5.09
C LYS A 352 -6.82 -11.44 4.45
N GLN A 353 -5.54 -11.38 4.09
CA GLN A 353 -5.00 -10.33 3.23
C GLN A 353 -4.48 -10.93 1.92
N VAL A 354 -4.78 -10.26 0.81
CA VAL A 354 -4.09 -10.46 -0.47
C VAL A 354 -3.40 -9.15 -0.83
N ALA A 355 -2.09 -9.19 -0.97
CA ALA A 355 -1.26 -8.06 -1.35
C ALA A 355 -0.47 -8.40 -2.61
N LYS A 356 -0.33 -7.42 -3.51
CA LYS A 356 0.40 -7.60 -4.76
C LYS A 356 1.24 -6.37 -5.06
N ILE A 357 2.45 -6.60 -5.55
CA ILE A 357 3.35 -5.60 -6.12
C ILE A 357 3.88 -6.09 -7.46
N LYS A 358 4.00 -5.18 -8.41
CA LYS A 358 4.72 -5.39 -9.66
C LYS A 358 5.63 -4.19 -9.87
N LEU A 359 6.91 -4.44 -10.05
CA LEU A 359 7.95 -3.43 -10.16
C LEU A 359 8.67 -3.56 -11.50
N ASP A 360 8.71 -2.46 -12.24
CA ASP A 360 9.38 -2.34 -13.53
C ASP A 360 10.14 -1.02 -13.68
N GLU A 361 10.64 -0.72 -14.89
CA GLU A 361 11.45 0.47 -15.19
C GLU A 361 10.74 1.80 -14.91
N LYS A 362 9.43 1.83 -15.02
CA LYS A 362 8.63 3.04 -14.81
C LYS A 362 8.24 3.24 -13.36
N GLY A 363 8.28 2.18 -12.56
CA GLY A 363 7.88 2.21 -11.17
C GLY A 363 7.21 0.93 -10.71
N THR A 364 6.32 1.07 -9.74
CA THR A 364 5.43 0.00 -9.34
C THR A 364 4.16 0.12 -10.17
N GLU A 365 3.99 -0.77 -11.13
CA GLU A 365 2.98 -0.84 -12.18
C GLU A 365 2.66 0.48 -12.90
N ALA A 366 3.29 0.72 -14.05
CA ALA A 366 3.16 1.95 -14.82
C ALA A 366 2.39 1.78 -16.15
N ALA A 367 1.45 2.70 -16.41
CA ALA A 367 0.95 3.02 -17.75
C ALA A 367 1.88 4.08 -18.40
N ALA A 368 1.94 4.13 -19.73
CA ALA A 368 2.84 5.02 -20.46
C ALA A 368 2.62 6.51 -20.11
N VAL A 369 3.67 7.18 -19.63
CA VAL A 369 3.71 8.63 -19.47
C VAL A 369 5.01 9.15 -20.06
N THR A 370 4.95 10.30 -20.72
CA THR A 370 6.08 11.00 -21.32
C THR A 370 6.97 11.58 -20.22
N VAL A 371 8.22 11.17 -20.20
CA VAL A 371 9.23 11.71 -19.27
C VAL A 371 9.54 13.16 -19.67
N ILE A 372 9.30 14.10 -18.78
CA ILE A 372 9.82 15.46 -18.89
C ILE A 372 11.20 15.45 -18.25
N ASP A 373 12.22 15.59 -19.07
CA ASP A 373 13.62 15.70 -18.67
C ASP A 373 13.81 17.02 -17.88
N MET A 374 13.78 16.97 -16.57
CA MET A 374 14.13 18.11 -15.73
C MET A 374 15.66 18.13 -15.57
N ASN A 375 16.33 18.80 -16.50
CA ASN A 375 17.72 19.17 -16.34
C ASN A 375 17.86 20.15 -15.17
N LEU A 376 18.08 19.63 -13.97
CA LEU A 376 18.68 20.41 -12.90
C LEU A 376 20.09 20.77 -13.35
N THR A 377 20.34 22.05 -13.59
CA THR A 377 21.69 22.59 -13.82
C THR A 377 22.53 22.34 -12.57
N ALA A 378 23.18 21.18 -12.56
CA ALA A 378 24.11 20.81 -11.51
C ALA A 378 25.33 21.71 -11.60
N ILE A 379 25.66 22.41 -10.53
CA ILE A 379 27.03 22.77 -10.20
C ILE A 379 27.79 21.45 -10.18
N GLU A 380 28.78 21.25 -11.04
CA GLU A 380 29.62 20.05 -11.03
C GLU A 380 30.19 19.86 -9.60
N PRO A 381 29.75 18.86 -8.85
CA PRO A 381 30.43 18.54 -7.60
C PRO A 381 31.76 17.89 -7.96
N THR A 382 32.79 18.16 -7.20
CA THR A 382 34.01 17.33 -7.10
C THR A 382 33.60 15.86 -7.21
N PRO A 383 34.28 14.96 -7.94
CA PRO A 383 33.87 13.60 -8.15
C PRO A 383 33.64 12.92 -6.79
N SER A 384 32.42 12.99 -6.30
CA SER A 384 31.95 12.20 -5.17
C SER A 384 32.00 10.75 -5.63
N GLN A 385 32.59 9.90 -4.83
CA GLN A 385 32.67 8.46 -5.09
C GLN A 385 31.26 7.96 -5.37
N ILE A 386 31.02 7.45 -6.59
CA ILE A 386 29.74 6.82 -6.95
C ILE A 386 29.64 5.55 -6.12
N VAL A 387 28.52 5.40 -5.40
CA VAL A 387 28.27 4.22 -4.59
C VAL A 387 27.57 3.17 -5.45
N GLU A 388 28.07 1.94 -5.46
CA GLU A 388 27.41 0.81 -6.10
C GLU A 388 26.34 0.21 -5.20
N PHE A 389 25.09 0.16 -5.70
CA PHE A 389 23.96 -0.52 -5.07
C PHE A 389 23.36 -1.52 -6.05
N HIS A 390 23.91 -2.73 -6.06
CA HIS A 390 23.49 -3.79 -6.96
C HIS A 390 22.65 -4.82 -6.20
N ALA A 391 21.31 -4.72 -6.29
CA ALA A 391 20.36 -5.61 -5.65
C ALA A 391 20.26 -6.96 -6.38
N ASN A 392 21.39 -7.67 -6.45
CA ASN A 392 21.56 -8.97 -7.09
C ASN A 392 21.51 -10.15 -6.11
N ARG A 393 20.94 -9.96 -4.94
CA ARG A 393 20.79 -10.95 -3.86
C ARG A 393 19.53 -10.61 -3.03
N PRO A 394 19.02 -11.53 -2.19
CA PRO A 394 17.83 -11.27 -1.38
C PRO A 394 17.88 -9.94 -0.63
N PHE A 395 16.78 -9.20 -0.67
CA PHE A 395 16.64 -7.90 -0.01
C PHE A 395 15.25 -7.71 0.60
N LEU A 396 15.17 -6.82 1.59
CA LEU A 396 13.92 -6.30 2.12
C LEU A 396 13.61 -4.94 1.48
N TYR A 397 12.33 -4.61 1.38
CA TYR A 397 11.88 -3.29 0.94
C TYR A 397 10.69 -2.80 1.74
N VAL A 398 10.62 -1.49 1.94
CA VAL A 398 9.55 -0.80 2.64
C VAL A 398 9.04 0.32 1.74
N ILE A 399 7.74 0.39 1.51
CA ILE A 399 7.11 1.55 0.87
C ILE A 399 6.47 2.39 1.98
N SER A 400 6.86 3.65 2.07
CA SER A 400 6.43 4.56 3.14
C SER A 400 6.08 5.94 2.61
N GLU A 401 5.23 6.64 3.33
CA GLU A 401 5.04 8.07 3.19
C GLU A 401 6.18 8.81 3.91
N GLN A 402 6.78 9.79 3.21
CA GLN A 402 8.09 10.33 3.58
C GLN A 402 8.08 11.31 4.74
N GLN A 403 7.00 12.04 4.97
CA GLN A 403 6.91 13.05 6.02
C GLN A 403 6.56 12.46 7.38
N SER A 404 5.60 11.54 7.40
CA SER A 404 5.17 10.85 8.62
C SER A 404 6.05 9.64 8.96
N GLY A 405 6.70 9.06 7.95
CA GLY A 405 7.36 7.77 8.04
C GLY A 405 6.40 6.59 8.13
N ALA A 406 5.12 6.78 7.84
CA ALA A 406 4.12 5.72 7.89
C ALA A 406 4.44 4.62 6.89
N VAL A 407 4.49 3.38 7.36
CA VAL A 407 4.79 2.20 6.56
C VAL A 407 3.52 1.66 5.91
N PHE A 408 3.46 1.72 4.59
CA PHE A 408 2.34 1.22 3.80
C PHE A 408 2.53 -0.24 3.41
N PHE A 409 3.74 -0.62 2.99
CA PHE A 409 4.07 -1.98 2.61
C PHE A 409 5.44 -2.38 3.14
N ILE A 410 5.55 -3.66 3.46
CA ILE A 410 6.83 -4.31 3.73
C ILE A 410 6.88 -5.56 2.87
N GLY A 411 8.00 -5.79 2.20
CA GLY A 411 8.22 -6.97 1.41
C GLY A 411 9.64 -7.52 1.50
N LYS A 412 9.78 -8.77 1.11
CA LYS A 412 11.06 -9.47 0.93
C LYS A 412 11.08 -10.06 -0.47
N TYR A 413 12.16 -9.83 -1.18
CA TYR A 413 12.42 -10.44 -2.48
C TYR A 413 13.65 -11.33 -2.38
N VAL A 414 13.52 -12.57 -2.81
CA VAL A 414 14.59 -13.60 -2.69
C VAL A 414 14.98 -14.20 -4.03
N GLY A 415 14.38 -13.68 -5.12
CA GLY A 415 14.47 -14.30 -6.44
C GLY A 415 13.35 -15.32 -6.65
N GLU A 416 13.23 -15.87 -7.88
CA GLU A 416 12.30 -16.95 -8.24
C GLU A 416 13.05 -18.26 -8.40
#